data_1870e0678cff897426db3c31870bc345
#
_entry.id   1870e0678cff897426db3c31870bc345
#
_cell.length_a   1.000
_cell.length_b   1.000
_cell.length_c   1.000
_cell.angle_alpha   90.00
_cell.angle_beta   90.00
_cell.angle_gamma   90.00
#
_symmetry.space_group_name_H-M   'P 1'
#
loop_
_entity.id
_entity.type
_entity.pdbx_description
1 polymer ?
#
loop_
_entity_poly.entity_id
_entity_poly.type
_entity_poly.pdbx_seq_one_letter_code
_entity_poly.pdbx_strand_id
1 'polypeptide(L)'
;GRVAGGHDGKKTPGGVKIKKGKLRGVESFGMMCSIEELGSTKDMYPEAPENGIYIFDDDVEVGTDAVEALGLHDTVFEYEITSNRVDCYSILGIAREAAATFRKPFIPPVVEVHENGENVHDYVDVEVQDTDLCTRYCARVCKNIKIAPSPKWMQRRLASVGIRPINNLVDITNYVMEEYGQPMHAYDLDTIEEKEIVVRTAARGEKFTTLDGQEREMDESVLMICDGKKSIGCLLYTSPSP
;
A
#
# COMPACT_ATOMS: atom_id res chain seq x y z
N GLY A 1 -2.35 -5.82 27.69
CA GLY A 1 -2.95 -5.18 26.52
C GLY A 1 -4.37 -4.71 26.83
N ARG A 2 -4.79 -3.65 26.17
CA ARG A 2 -6.13 -3.06 26.29
C ARG A 2 -7.01 -3.65 25.20
N VAL A 3 -8.21 -4.13 25.55
CA VAL A 3 -9.09 -4.82 24.59
C VAL A 3 -10.20 -3.88 24.12
N ALA A 4 -10.61 -4.06 22.85
CA ALA A 4 -11.77 -3.40 22.32
C ALA A 4 -13.05 -3.98 22.91
N GLY A 5 -14.00 -3.14 23.28
CA GLY A 5 -15.28 -3.57 23.83
C GLY A 5 -16.41 -2.61 23.53
N GLY A 6 -17.61 -3.14 23.33
CA GLY A 6 -18.83 -2.39 23.15
C GLY A 6 -19.73 -2.45 24.39
N HIS A 7 -20.46 -1.38 24.67
CA HIS A 7 -21.38 -1.28 25.79
C HIS A 7 -22.83 -1.61 25.40
N ASP A 8 -23.66 -1.95 26.41
CA ASP A 8 -25.08 -2.15 26.24
C ASP A 8 -25.75 -0.99 25.49
N GLY A 9 -26.63 -1.31 24.57
CA GLY A 9 -27.34 -0.34 23.73
C GLY A 9 -26.59 0.07 22.44
N LYS A 10 -25.29 -0.14 22.34
CA LYS A 10 -24.52 0.11 21.12
C LYS A 10 -24.78 -0.94 20.07
N LYS A 11 -24.57 -0.58 18.81
CA LYS A 11 -24.67 -1.47 17.66
C LYS A 11 -23.30 -1.52 16.99
N THR A 12 -22.79 -2.72 16.76
CA THR A 12 -21.54 -2.85 16.00
C THR A 12 -21.76 -2.46 14.53
N PRO A 13 -20.73 -2.04 13.80
CA PRO A 13 -20.82 -1.80 12.36
C PRO A 13 -21.40 -2.99 11.60
N GLY A 14 -21.10 -4.22 12.01
CA GLY A 14 -21.68 -5.45 11.49
C GLY A 14 -23.15 -5.71 11.85
N GLY A 15 -23.80 -4.75 12.53
CA GLY A 15 -25.24 -4.77 12.82
C GLY A 15 -25.65 -5.51 14.09
N VAL A 16 -24.73 -6.10 14.83
CA VAL A 16 -25.00 -6.80 16.09
C VAL A 16 -25.33 -5.78 17.19
N LYS A 17 -26.51 -5.88 17.77
CA LYS A 17 -26.90 -5.02 18.91
C LYS A 17 -26.41 -5.65 20.21
N ILE A 18 -25.53 -4.95 20.91
CA ILE A 18 -25.04 -5.34 22.23
C ILE A 18 -26.14 -5.14 23.26
N LYS A 19 -26.44 -6.15 24.06
CA LYS A 19 -27.47 -6.13 25.09
C LYS A 19 -26.90 -6.66 26.40
N LYS A 20 -27.38 -6.09 27.52
CA LYS A 20 -27.17 -6.66 28.85
C LYS A 20 -27.62 -8.14 28.86
N GLY A 21 -26.77 -9.00 29.35
CA GLY A 21 -27.04 -10.42 29.45
C GLY A 21 -26.40 -11.08 30.65
N LYS A 22 -26.65 -12.38 30.84
CA LYS A 22 -25.92 -13.22 31.81
C LYS A 22 -25.09 -14.26 31.07
N LEU A 23 -23.80 -14.28 31.35
CA LEU A 23 -22.88 -15.27 30.83
C LEU A 23 -22.43 -16.15 32.01
N ARG A 24 -22.76 -17.45 31.96
CA ARG A 24 -22.42 -18.40 33.04
C ARG A 24 -22.78 -17.92 34.44
N GLY A 25 -23.94 -17.23 34.59
CA GLY A 25 -24.43 -16.72 35.86
C GLY A 25 -23.92 -15.33 36.26
N VAL A 26 -22.95 -14.78 35.55
CA VAL A 26 -22.41 -13.42 35.78
C VAL A 26 -23.08 -12.42 34.85
N GLU A 27 -23.51 -11.27 35.38
CA GLU A 27 -24.06 -10.20 34.55
C GLU A 27 -22.96 -9.59 33.67
N SER A 28 -23.29 -9.39 32.39
CA SER A 28 -22.41 -8.76 31.40
C SER A 28 -23.15 -7.53 30.83
N PHE A 29 -22.46 -6.40 30.80
CA PHE A 29 -22.98 -5.12 30.29
C PHE A 29 -22.31 -4.69 28.97
N GLY A 30 -21.48 -5.56 28.37
CA GLY A 30 -20.75 -5.27 27.18
C GLY A 30 -20.27 -6.52 26.49
N MET A 31 -19.59 -6.35 25.36
CA MET A 31 -18.99 -7.40 24.55
C MET A 31 -17.59 -6.97 24.15
N MET A 32 -16.62 -7.84 24.29
CA MET A 32 -15.30 -7.65 23.68
C MET A 32 -15.42 -7.93 22.19
N CYS A 33 -14.79 -7.09 21.36
CA CYS A 33 -14.98 -7.08 19.92
C CYS A 33 -13.71 -7.53 19.19
N SER A 34 -13.89 -8.28 18.13
CA SER A 34 -12.86 -8.52 17.10
C SER A 34 -12.74 -7.31 16.18
N ILE A 35 -11.75 -7.31 15.29
CA ILE A 35 -11.59 -6.24 14.30
C ILE A 35 -12.76 -6.20 13.31
N GLU A 36 -13.33 -7.33 12.96
CA GLU A 36 -14.49 -7.45 12.08
C GLU A 36 -15.75 -6.86 12.72
N GLU A 37 -15.93 -7.08 14.03
CA GLU A 37 -17.04 -6.50 14.79
C GLU A 37 -16.89 -4.98 14.98
N LEU A 38 -15.66 -4.45 14.84
CA LEU A 38 -15.37 -3.01 14.80
C LEU A 38 -15.55 -2.41 13.40
N GLY A 39 -15.83 -3.23 12.39
CA GLY A 39 -16.15 -2.78 11.04
C GLY A 39 -14.94 -2.70 10.11
N SER A 40 -13.86 -3.38 10.44
CA SER A 40 -12.68 -3.52 9.56
C SER A 40 -12.36 -4.99 9.30
N THR A 41 -11.20 -5.29 8.78
CA THR A 41 -10.76 -6.65 8.45
C THR A 41 -9.33 -6.88 8.90
N LYS A 42 -8.94 -8.15 9.06
CA LYS A 42 -7.56 -8.54 9.35
C LYS A 42 -6.61 -8.10 8.23
N ASP A 43 -7.07 -8.04 6.99
CA ASP A 43 -6.26 -7.58 5.87
C ASP A 43 -5.83 -6.12 6.03
N MET A 44 -6.70 -5.27 6.58
CA MET A 44 -6.41 -3.86 6.87
C MET A 44 -5.67 -3.65 8.20
N TYR A 45 -5.78 -4.62 9.11
CA TYR A 45 -5.12 -4.64 10.43
C TYR A 45 -4.39 -5.97 10.63
N PRO A 46 -3.22 -6.17 9.99
CA PRO A 46 -2.51 -7.45 10.00
C PRO A 46 -2.13 -7.97 11.39
N GLU A 47 -2.02 -7.06 12.38
CA GLU A 47 -1.76 -7.38 13.78
C GLU A 47 -2.99 -7.97 14.50
N ALA A 48 -4.18 -7.85 13.92
CA ALA A 48 -5.40 -8.39 14.53
C ALA A 48 -5.33 -9.92 14.63
N PRO A 49 -5.72 -10.52 15.77
CA PRO A 49 -5.76 -11.97 15.91
C PRO A 49 -6.86 -12.56 15.00
N GLU A 50 -6.59 -13.71 14.44
CA GLU A 50 -7.58 -14.46 13.67
C GLU A 50 -8.66 -15.01 14.60
N ASN A 51 -9.92 -14.64 14.34
CA ASN A 51 -11.08 -15.03 15.16
C ASN A 51 -10.93 -14.69 16.67
N GLY A 52 -10.27 -13.59 16.98
CA GLY A 52 -9.98 -13.16 18.35
C GLY A 52 -10.40 -11.73 18.65
N ILE A 53 -10.35 -11.40 19.93
CA ILE A 53 -10.61 -10.05 20.43
C ILE A 53 -9.46 -9.14 19.96
N TYR A 54 -9.79 -7.95 19.44
CA TYR A 54 -8.76 -6.99 19.08
C TYR A 54 -8.09 -6.40 20.32
N ILE A 55 -6.77 -6.38 20.31
CA ILE A 55 -5.94 -5.89 21.42
C ILE A 55 -5.20 -4.65 20.93
N PHE A 56 -5.49 -3.51 21.53
CA PHE A 56 -4.80 -2.26 21.26
C PHE A 56 -3.38 -2.25 21.84
N ASP A 57 -2.53 -1.42 21.25
CA ASP A 57 -1.23 -1.08 21.82
C ASP A 57 -1.41 -0.39 23.19
N ASP A 58 -0.36 -0.42 24.02
CA ASP A 58 -0.44 0.04 25.41
C ASP A 58 -0.58 1.57 25.56
N ASP A 59 -0.40 2.33 24.50
CA ASP A 59 -0.54 3.80 24.46
C ASP A 59 -1.99 4.28 24.35
N VAL A 60 -2.94 3.41 23.99
CA VAL A 60 -4.36 3.78 23.92
C VAL A 60 -4.95 3.90 25.32
N GLU A 61 -5.50 5.06 25.67
CA GLU A 61 -6.10 5.30 26.96
C GLU A 61 -7.40 4.50 27.15
N VAL A 62 -7.60 3.94 28.35
CA VAL A 62 -8.84 3.20 28.67
C VAL A 62 -10.03 4.15 28.68
N GLY A 63 -11.05 3.79 27.90
CA GLY A 63 -12.26 4.61 27.74
C GLY A 63 -12.30 5.40 26.43
N THR A 64 -11.20 5.43 25.66
CA THR A 64 -11.16 6.00 24.31
C THR A 64 -12.13 5.24 23.39
N ASP A 65 -12.82 5.95 22.52
CA ASP A 65 -13.64 5.31 21.48
C ASP A 65 -12.78 4.45 20.57
N ALA A 66 -13.15 3.17 20.40
CA ALA A 66 -12.35 2.22 19.64
C ALA A 66 -12.24 2.58 18.15
N VAL A 67 -13.30 3.19 17.60
CA VAL A 67 -13.32 3.62 16.19
C VAL A 67 -12.34 4.79 15.99
N GLU A 68 -12.28 5.71 16.95
CA GLU A 68 -11.31 6.81 16.97
C GLU A 68 -9.87 6.29 17.14
N ALA A 69 -9.65 5.38 18.11
CA ALA A 69 -8.33 4.79 18.36
C ALA A 69 -7.78 4.02 17.14
N LEU A 70 -8.66 3.38 16.38
CA LEU A 70 -8.32 2.71 15.12
C LEU A 70 -8.12 3.70 13.96
N GLY A 71 -8.56 4.95 14.11
CA GLY A 71 -8.51 5.94 13.02
C GLY A 71 -9.54 5.68 11.92
N LEU A 72 -10.68 5.04 12.26
CA LEU A 72 -11.77 4.75 11.32
C LEU A 72 -12.73 5.92 11.12
N HIS A 73 -12.59 7.02 11.89
CA HIS A 73 -13.28 8.28 11.64
C HIS A 73 -12.57 9.03 10.52
N ASP A 74 -12.91 8.70 9.29
CA ASP A 74 -12.38 9.38 8.11
C ASP A 74 -13.49 9.62 7.08
N THR A 75 -13.24 10.49 6.12
CA THR A 75 -14.13 10.72 4.98
C THR A 75 -13.40 10.31 3.71
N VAL A 76 -13.83 9.20 3.15
CA VAL A 76 -13.29 8.67 1.90
C VAL A 76 -14.16 9.14 0.74
N PHE A 77 -13.54 9.76 -0.25
CA PHE A 77 -14.19 10.15 -1.49
C PHE A 77 -13.83 9.15 -2.58
N GLU A 78 -14.83 8.55 -3.18
CA GLU A 78 -14.66 7.72 -4.38
C GLU A 78 -14.86 8.60 -5.62
N TYR A 79 -13.85 8.62 -6.49
CA TYR A 79 -13.87 9.40 -7.73
C TYR A 79 -13.91 8.48 -8.94
N GLU A 80 -14.85 8.71 -9.84
CA GLU A 80 -14.82 8.12 -11.16
C GLU A 80 -13.99 9.05 -12.09
N ILE A 81 -12.76 8.63 -12.37
CA ILE A 81 -11.83 9.38 -13.21
C ILE A 81 -11.97 8.93 -14.67
N THR A 82 -12.25 9.86 -15.55
CA THR A 82 -12.33 9.59 -17.00
C THR A 82 -10.94 9.40 -17.61
N SER A 83 -10.85 8.61 -18.68
CA SER A 83 -9.57 8.20 -19.30
C SER A 83 -8.73 9.37 -19.85
N ASN A 84 -9.33 10.54 -20.07
CA ASN A 84 -8.63 11.76 -20.49
C ASN A 84 -8.04 12.57 -19.34
N ARG A 85 -8.24 12.14 -18.09
CA ARG A 85 -7.77 12.84 -16.89
C ARG A 85 -6.86 11.93 -16.03
N VAL A 86 -5.91 11.29 -16.69
CA VAL A 86 -4.90 10.44 -16.01
C VAL A 86 -4.07 11.19 -14.97
N ASP A 87 -3.97 12.50 -15.08
CA ASP A 87 -3.35 13.38 -14.10
C ASP A 87 -4.04 13.36 -12.73
N CYS A 88 -5.31 12.95 -12.68
CA CYS A 88 -6.11 12.84 -11.46
C CYS A 88 -6.04 11.45 -10.78
N TYR A 89 -5.28 10.49 -11.33
CA TYR A 89 -5.04 9.19 -10.69
C TYR A 89 -4.01 9.28 -9.55
N SER A 90 -3.95 10.41 -8.87
CA SER A 90 -3.13 10.58 -7.68
C SER A 90 -3.74 11.64 -6.76
N ILE A 91 -3.41 11.57 -5.47
CA ILE A 91 -3.87 12.54 -4.48
C ILE A 91 -3.40 13.96 -4.86
N LEU A 92 -2.15 14.11 -5.31
CA LEU A 92 -1.64 15.41 -5.77
C LEU A 92 -2.33 15.91 -7.04
N GLY A 93 -2.68 15.02 -7.96
CA GLY A 93 -3.45 15.39 -9.16
C GLY A 93 -4.84 15.90 -8.81
N ILE A 94 -5.57 15.19 -7.95
CA ILE A 94 -6.88 15.62 -7.45
C ILE A 94 -6.77 16.91 -6.64
N ALA A 95 -5.74 17.06 -5.81
CA ALA A 95 -5.52 18.28 -5.03
C ALA A 95 -5.28 19.50 -5.94
N ARG A 96 -4.55 19.34 -7.07
CA ARG A 96 -4.33 20.36 -8.08
C ARG A 96 -5.63 20.75 -8.76
N GLU A 97 -6.44 19.77 -9.15
CA GLU A 97 -7.75 19.98 -9.75
C GLU A 97 -8.72 20.68 -8.79
N ALA A 98 -8.76 20.24 -7.55
CA ALA A 98 -9.56 20.87 -6.50
C ALA A 98 -9.13 22.32 -6.25
N ALA A 99 -7.83 22.59 -6.20
CA ALA A 99 -7.30 23.93 -6.05
C ALA A 99 -7.73 24.87 -7.21
N ALA A 100 -7.68 24.37 -8.44
CA ALA A 100 -8.15 25.12 -9.61
C ALA A 100 -9.67 25.36 -9.56
N THR A 101 -10.46 24.32 -9.27
CA THR A 101 -11.92 24.38 -9.20
C THR A 101 -12.40 25.35 -8.11
N PHE A 102 -11.81 25.30 -6.92
CA PHE A 102 -12.18 26.15 -5.80
C PHE A 102 -11.42 27.47 -5.74
N ARG A 103 -10.57 27.74 -6.72
CA ARG A 103 -9.73 28.97 -6.79
C ARG A 103 -8.89 29.16 -5.53
N LYS A 104 -8.29 28.06 -5.04
CA LYS A 104 -7.39 28.04 -3.90
C LYS A 104 -5.96 27.82 -4.37
N PRO A 105 -4.95 28.28 -3.63
CA PRO A 105 -3.56 27.96 -3.97
C PRO A 105 -3.31 26.44 -3.84
N PHE A 106 -2.61 25.88 -4.82
CA PHE A 106 -2.06 24.53 -4.72
C PHE A 106 -0.70 24.58 -4.03
N ILE A 107 -0.57 23.87 -2.93
CA ILE A 107 0.66 23.80 -2.14
C ILE A 107 1.16 22.36 -2.18
N PRO A 108 2.10 22.02 -3.08
CA PRO A 108 2.68 20.69 -3.13
C PRO A 108 3.57 20.42 -1.90
N PRO A 109 3.75 19.15 -1.50
CA PRO A 109 4.69 18.81 -0.45
C PRO A 109 6.12 19.18 -0.86
N VAL A 110 6.91 19.63 0.11
CA VAL A 110 8.34 19.85 -0.08
C VAL A 110 9.05 18.52 0.10
N VAL A 111 9.78 18.09 -0.93
CA VAL A 111 10.56 16.85 -0.90
C VAL A 111 12.03 17.19 -0.71
N GLU A 112 12.60 16.72 0.38
CA GLU A 112 14.05 16.81 0.64
C GLU A 112 14.66 15.42 0.50
N VAL A 113 15.69 15.30 -0.35
CA VAL A 113 16.41 14.05 -0.56
C VAL A 113 17.81 14.20 0.05
N HIS A 114 18.10 13.35 1.02
CA HIS A 114 19.43 13.30 1.67
C HIS A 114 20.26 12.19 1.04
N GLU A 115 21.11 12.55 0.08
CA GLU A 115 22.03 11.62 -0.57
C GLU A 115 23.33 11.52 0.23
N ASN A 116 23.95 10.32 0.24
CA ASN A 116 25.20 10.09 0.96
C ASN A 116 26.46 10.40 0.13
N GLY A 117 26.29 10.84 -1.13
CA GLY A 117 27.38 11.19 -2.03
C GLY A 117 28.06 10.00 -2.72
N GLU A 118 27.60 8.76 -2.50
CA GLU A 118 28.08 7.60 -3.25
C GLU A 118 27.52 7.60 -4.70
N ASN A 119 28.28 7.05 -5.64
CA ASN A 119 27.82 6.97 -7.02
C ASN A 119 26.92 5.72 -7.21
N VAL A 120 25.71 5.91 -7.71
CA VAL A 120 24.77 4.80 -7.97
C VAL A 120 25.31 3.79 -8.99
N HIS A 121 26.13 4.22 -9.95
CA HIS A 121 26.76 3.35 -10.94
C HIS A 121 27.75 2.34 -10.37
N ASP A 122 28.22 2.53 -9.12
CA ASP A 122 29.02 1.52 -8.42
C ASP A 122 28.16 0.30 -7.99
N TYR A 123 26.82 0.45 -8.02
CA TYR A 123 25.86 -0.53 -7.54
C TYR A 123 24.97 -1.12 -8.62
N VAL A 124 24.45 -0.27 -9.50
CA VAL A 124 23.51 -0.70 -10.56
C VAL A 124 23.53 0.30 -11.72
N ASP A 125 23.48 -0.23 -12.91
CA ASP A 125 23.22 0.51 -14.15
C ASP A 125 21.83 0.24 -14.69
N VAL A 126 21.29 1.15 -15.49
CA VAL A 126 19.99 1.02 -16.13
C VAL A 126 20.13 1.25 -17.62
N GLU A 127 19.72 0.27 -18.41
CA GLU A 127 19.61 0.36 -19.87
C GLU A 127 18.14 0.30 -20.28
N VAL A 128 17.72 1.21 -21.14
CA VAL A 128 16.40 1.17 -21.78
C VAL A 128 16.61 0.86 -23.25
N GLN A 129 16.30 -0.36 -23.67
CA GLN A 129 16.46 -0.81 -25.05
C GLN A 129 15.28 -0.42 -25.94
N ASP A 130 14.05 -0.42 -25.39
CA ASP A 130 12.86 0.01 -26.10
C ASP A 130 12.43 1.40 -25.62
N THR A 131 12.89 2.43 -26.34
CA THR A 131 12.58 3.83 -26.00
C THR A 131 11.21 4.29 -26.46
N ASP A 132 10.53 3.53 -27.31
CA ASP A 132 9.18 3.85 -27.78
C ASP A 132 8.14 3.46 -26.73
N LEU A 133 8.32 2.31 -26.07
CA LEU A 133 7.46 1.85 -24.99
C LEU A 133 7.86 2.39 -23.61
N CYS A 134 9.15 2.65 -23.40
CA CYS A 134 9.66 3.21 -22.15
C CYS A 134 10.61 4.37 -22.41
N THR A 135 10.11 5.57 -22.38
CA THR A 135 10.92 6.78 -22.62
C THR A 135 11.91 7.09 -21.49
N ARG A 136 11.66 6.58 -20.30
CA ARG A 136 12.51 6.82 -19.12
C ARG A 136 12.27 5.75 -18.05
N TYR A 137 13.34 5.17 -17.54
CA TYR A 137 13.34 4.34 -16.34
C TYR A 137 14.40 4.85 -15.37
N CYS A 138 14.04 4.95 -14.08
CA CYS A 138 14.94 5.47 -13.07
C CYS A 138 15.09 4.45 -11.94
N ALA A 139 16.31 4.28 -11.46
CA ALA A 139 16.59 3.49 -10.27
C ALA A 139 17.29 4.34 -9.19
N ARG A 140 17.06 3.98 -7.95
CA ARG A 140 17.80 4.49 -6.79
C ARG A 140 18.17 3.33 -5.89
N VAL A 141 19.32 3.44 -5.24
CA VAL A 141 19.79 2.44 -4.27
C VAL A 141 19.57 2.96 -2.87
N CYS A 142 18.89 2.16 -2.06
CA CYS A 142 18.73 2.41 -0.63
C CYS A 142 19.48 1.35 0.16
N LYS A 143 20.28 1.75 1.14
CA LYS A 143 21.12 0.85 1.93
C LYS A 143 20.60 0.70 3.35
N ASN A 144 21.00 -0.38 4.01
CA ASN A 144 20.66 -0.66 5.41
C ASN A 144 19.14 -0.77 5.65
N ILE A 145 18.41 -1.29 4.68
CA ILE A 145 16.97 -1.51 4.79
C ILE A 145 16.70 -2.61 5.82
N LYS A 146 15.76 -2.33 6.71
CA LYS A 146 15.22 -3.31 7.64
C LYS A 146 13.73 -3.45 7.40
N ILE A 147 13.31 -4.61 6.93
CA ILE A 147 11.88 -4.90 6.73
C ILE A 147 11.19 -4.96 8.10
N ALA A 148 10.15 -4.17 8.23
CA ALA A 148 9.34 -4.05 9.45
C ALA A 148 7.91 -3.63 9.07
N PRO A 149 6.93 -3.72 9.97
CA PRO A 149 5.63 -3.08 9.78
C PRO A 149 5.78 -1.58 9.54
N SER A 150 4.96 -1.03 8.67
CA SER A 150 4.91 0.41 8.41
C SER A 150 4.45 1.20 9.64
N PRO A 151 4.79 2.49 9.75
CA PRO A 151 4.21 3.34 10.77
C PRO A 151 2.68 3.35 10.71
N LYS A 152 2.01 3.39 11.85
CA LYS A 152 0.53 3.32 11.93
C LYS A 152 -0.18 4.37 11.07
N TRP A 153 0.38 5.58 10.96
CA TRP A 153 -0.21 6.63 10.12
C TRP A 153 -0.24 6.23 8.63
N MET A 154 0.81 5.55 8.14
CA MET A 154 0.88 5.08 6.76
C MET A 154 -0.08 3.92 6.52
N GLN A 155 -0.12 2.95 7.45
CA GLN A 155 -1.07 1.85 7.39
C GLN A 155 -2.52 2.35 7.32
N ARG A 156 -2.90 3.31 8.17
CA ARG A 156 -4.24 3.91 8.19
C ARG A 156 -4.59 4.59 6.87
N ARG A 157 -3.67 5.37 6.30
CA ARG A 157 -3.90 6.06 5.01
C ARG A 157 -4.05 5.07 3.86
N LEU A 158 -3.23 4.03 3.80
CA LEU A 158 -3.36 2.98 2.79
C LEU A 158 -4.68 2.21 2.96
N ALA A 159 -5.00 1.81 4.18
CA ALA A 159 -6.26 1.13 4.48
C ALA A 159 -7.49 1.98 4.11
N SER A 160 -7.45 3.31 4.30
CA SER A 160 -8.57 4.20 3.96
C SER A 160 -8.85 4.26 2.45
N VAL A 161 -7.86 4.01 1.60
CA VAL A 161 -8.02 3.90 0.14
C VAL A 161 -8.13 2.45 -0.35
N GLY A 162 -8.28 1.48 0.57
CA GLY A 162 -8.50 0.08 0.25
C GLY A 162 -7.23 -0.73 -0.03
N ILE A 163 -6.05 -0.17 0.24
CA ILE A 163 -4.76 -0.86 0.07
C ILE A 163 -4.38 -1.55 1.37
N ARG A 164 -4.16 -2.86 1.30
CA ARG A 164 -3.74 -3.66 2.44
C ARG A 164 -2.27 -3.37 2.80
N PRO A 165 -1.98 -2.94 4.05
CA PRO A 165 -0.61 -2.81 4.53
C PRO A 165 0.10 -4.18 4.59
N ILE A 166 1.36 -4.25 4.15
CA ILE A 166 2.17 -5.47 4.12
C ILE A 166 3.44 -5.30 4.95
N ASN A 167 4.31 -4.40 4.54
CA ASN A 167 5.54 -4.02 5.22
C ASN A 167 6.01 -2.65 4.74
N ASN A 168 6.93 -2.04 5.46
CA ASN A 168 7.39 -0.69 5.19
C ASN A 168 7.88 -0.46 3.75
N LEU A 169 8.52 -1.44 3.13
CA LEU A 169 9.04 -1.29 1.77
C LEU A 169 7.91 -1.26 0.73
N VAL A 170 7.03 -2.26 0.78
CA VAL A 170 5.87 -2.36 -0.13
C VAL A 170 4.91 -1.19 0.11
N ASP A 171 4.66 -0.85 1.35
CA ASP A 171 3.72 0.22 1.71
C ASP A 171 4.24 1.60 1.26
N ILE A 172 5.56 1.84 1.32
CA ILE A 172 6.16 3.06 0.76
C ILE A 172 5.93 3.14 -0.75
N THR A 173 6.12 2.06 -1.49
CA THR A 173 5.90 2.07 -2.95
C THR A 173 4.43 2.34 -3.29
N ASN A 174 3.50 1.71 -2.57
CA ASN A 174 2.07 1.95 -2.71
C ASN A 174 1.70 3.38 -2.32
N TYR A 175 2.23 3.88 -1.20
CA TYR A 175 1.96 5.25 -0.75
C TYR A 175 2.42 6.30 -1.78
N VAL A 176 3.62 6.13 -2.34
CA VAL A 176 4.12 7.04 -3.39
C VAL A 176 3.28 6.94 -4.66
N MET A 177 2.84 5.75 -5.04
CA MET A 177 1.95 5.57 -6.18
C MET A 177 0.62 6.32 -5.98
N GLU A 178 -0.02 6.19 -4.81
CA GLU A 178 -1.26 6.90 -4.51
C GLU A 178 -1.08 8.43 -4.42
N GLU A 179 0.01 8.88 -3.81
CA GLU A 179 0.24 10.31 -3.61
C GLU A 179 0.67 11.01 -4.90
N TYR A 180 1.58 10.42 -5.68
CA TYR A 180 2.21 11.04 -6.86
C TYR A 180 1.74 10.46 -8.19
N GLY A 181 1.08 9.32 -8.21
CA GLY A 181 0.68 8.62 -9.43
C GLY A 181 1.85 7.88 -10.11
N GLN A 182 2.95 7.62 -9.39
CA GLN A 182 4.14 6.97 -9.91
C GLN A 182 4.29 5.57 -9.34
N PRO A 183 4.00 4.52 -10.13
CA PRO A 183 4.27 3.14 -9.73
C PRO A 183 5.77 2.92 -9.49
N MET A 184 6.09 2.12 -8.47
CA MET A 184 7.45 1.79 -8.10
C MET A 184 7.59 0.29 -7.86
N HIS A 185 8.78 -0.24 -8.15
CA HIS A 185 9.18 -1.59 -7.78
C HIS A 185 10.40 -1.53 -6.86
N ALA A 186 10.48 -2.46 -5.93
CA ALA A 186 11.62 -2.61 -5.05
C ALA A 186 12.25 -3.99 -5.29
N TYR A 187 13.53 -4.01 -5.57
CA TYR A 187 14.31 -5.22 -5.79
C TYR A 187 15.42 -5.32 -4.75
N ASP A 188 15.71 -6.54 -4.30
CA ASP A 188 16.90 -6.81 -3.53
C ASP A 188 18.13 -6.74 -4.45
N LEU A 189 19.01 -5.78 -4.19
CA LEU A 189 20.17 -5.50 -5.04
C LEU A 189 21.10 -6.71 -5.16
N ASP A 190 21.19 -7.54 -4.12
CA ASP A 190 22.03 -8.75 -4.14
C ASP A 190 21.48 -9.83 -5.09
N THR A 191 20.22 -9.72 -5.51
CA THR A 191 19.58 -10.64 -6.47
C THR A 191 19.64 -10.15 -7.91
N ILE A 192 20.07 -8.92 -8.15
CA ILE A 192 20.21 -8.34 -9.50
C ILE A 192 21.52 -8.83 -10.12
N GLU A 193 21.37 -9.71 -11.08
CA GLU A 193 22.51 -10.29 -11.81
C GLU A 193 23.21 -9.22 -12.66
N GLU A 194 24.54 -9.28 -12.69
CA GLU A 194 25.41 -8.36 -13.43
C GLU A 194 25.29 -6.88 -13.02
N LYS A 195 24.55 -6.59 -11.93
CA LYS A 195 24.27 -5.22 -11.43
C LYS A 195 23.65 -4.31 -12.49
N GLU A 196 22.79 -4.87 -13.31
CA GLU A 196 22.19 -4.15 -14.42
C GLU A 196 20.65 -4.35 -14.40
N ILE A 197 19.92 -3.30 -14.71
CA ILE A 197 18.48 -3.34 -15.00
C ILE A 197 18.31 -3.00 -16.48
N VAL A 198 17.74 -3.93 -17.23
CA VAL A 198 17.49 -3.78 -18.67
C VAL A 198 15.98 -3.73 -18.89
N VAL A 199 15.48 -2.64 -19.47
CA VAL A 199 14.10 -2.50 -19.89
C VAL A 199 13.99 -2.76 -21.38
N ARG A 200 13.35 -3.86 -21.75
CA ARG A 200 13.23 -4.34 -23.14
C ARG A 200 11.87 -4.96 -23.38
N THR A 201 11.52 -5.19 -24.62
CA THR A 201 10.40 -6.07 -24.97
C THR A 201 10.75 -7.55 -24.72
N ALA A 202 9.73 -8.35 -24.44
CA ALA A 202 9.88 -9.79 -24.30
C ALA A 202 10.31 -10.44 -25.62
N ALA A 203 11.03 -11.54 -25.55
CA ALA A 203 11.21 -12.41 -26.71
C ALA A 203 9.92 -13.22 -26.94
N ARG A 204 9.64 -13.59 -28.18
CA ARG A 204 8.48 -14.40 -28.52
C ARG A 204 8.53 -15.76 -27.81
N GLY A 205 7.50 -16.05 -27.04
CA GLY A 205 7.40 -17.28 -26.25
C GLY A 205 8.23 -17.25 -24.96
N GLU A 206 8.73 -16.09 -24.56
CA GLU A 206 9.42 -15.93 -23.27
C GLU A 206 8.46 -16.23 -22.12
N LYS A 207 8.87 -17.10 -21.21
CA LYS A 207 8.06 -17.47 -20.05
C LYS A 207 8.44 -16.65 -18.83
N PHE A 208 7.43 -16.14 -18.15
CA PHE A 208 7.58 -15.38 -16.93
C PHE A 208 6.54 -15.80 -15.89
N THR A 209 6.98 -15.99 -14.65
CA THR A 209 6.07 -16.27 -13.53
C THR A 209 5.73 -14.97 -12.83
N THR A 210 4.46 -14.59 -12.90
CA THR A 210 3.94 -13.36 -12.28
C THR A 210 3.79 -13.50 -10.77
N LEU A 211 3.58 -12.37 -10.06
CA LEU A 211 3.48 -12.35 -8.58
C LEU A 211 2.33 -13.20 -8.02
N ASP A 212 1.31 -13.48 -8.83
CA ASP A 212 0.21 -14.41 -8.51
C ASP A 212 0.61 -15.90 -8.66
N GLY A 213 1.88 -16.18 -8.99
CA GLY A 213 2.42 -17.53 -9.15
C GLY A 213 2.03 -18.21 -10.47
N GLN A 214 1.44 -17.49 -11.42
CA GLN A 214 1.07 -18.06 -12.72
C GLN A 214 2.21 -17.91 -13.73
N GLU A 215 2.56 -19.00 -14.41
CA GLU A 215 3.46 -18.96 -15.56
C GLU A 215 2.69 -18.44 -16.77
N ARG A 216 3.21 -17.40 -17.40
CA ARG A 216 2.64 -16.77 -18.59
C ARG A 216 3.67 -16.78 -19.72
N GLU A 217 3.18 -17.00 -20.92
CA GLU A 217 3.99 -16.87 -22.14
C GLU A 217 3.83 -15.45 -22.70
N MET A 218 4.94 -14.75 -22.84
CA MET A 218 5.00 -13.36 -23.29
C MET A 218 5.23 -13.30 -24.80
N ASP A 219 4.78 -12.22 -25.40
CA ASP A 219 5.08 -11.87 -26.79
C ASP A 219 5.82 -10.53 -26.88
N GLU A 220 6.24 -10.18 -28.07
CA GLU A 220 7.07 -9.00 -28.37
C GLU A 220 6.38 -7.65 -28.08
N SER A 221 5.09 -7.64 -27.74
CA SER A 221 4.37 -6.43 -27.34
C SER A 221 4.50 -6.13 -25.86
N VAL A 222 5.03 -7.06 -25.06
CA VAL A 222 5.11 -6.95 -23.60
C VAL A 222 6.44 -6.32 -23.19
N LEU A 223 6.37 -5.22 -22.44
CA LEU A 223 7.55 -4.57 -21.87
C LEU A 223 7.98 -5.29 -20.58
N MET A 224 9.23 -5.72 -20.54
CA MET A 224 9.84 -6.46 -19.44
C MET A 224 10.89 -5.62 -18.72
N ILE A 225 10.99 -5.83 -17.42
CA ILE A 225 12.13 -5.40 -16.62
C ILE A 225 12.99 -6.65 -16.40
N CYS A 226 14.25 -6.58 -16.81
CA CYS A 226 15.20 -7.67 -16.70
C CYS A 226 16.39 -7.25 -15.83
N ASP A 227 17.11 -8.22 -15.30
CA ASP A 227 18.51 -8.04 -14.94
C ASP A 227 19.43 -8.46 -16.08
N GLY A 228 20.71 -8.51 -15.86
CA GLY A 228 21.67 -8.90 -16.91
C GLY A 228 21.52 -10.33 -17.46
N LYS A 229 20.63 -11.16 -16.88
CA LYS A 229 20.43 -12.56 -17.28
C LYS A 229 18.99 -13.00 -17.47
N LYS A 230 18.05 -12.44 -16.72
CA LYS A 230 16.65 -12.93 -16.67
C LYS A 230 15.65 -11.79 -16.52
N SER A 231 14.40 -12.07 -16.84
CA SER A 231 13.28 -11.18 -16.56
C SER A 231 12.93 -11.20 -15.07
N ILE A 232 12.84 -10.02 -14.46
CA ILE A 232 12.54 -9.82 -13.03
C ILE A 232 11.22 -9.09 -12.80
N GLY A 233 10.61 -8.56 -13.85
CA GLY A 233 9.32 -7.89 -13.80
C GLY A 233 8.70 -7.73 -15.18
N CYS A 234 7.39 -7.49 -15.20
CA CYS A 234 6.63 -7.23 -16.42
C CYS A 234 5.73 -6.00 -16.19
N LEU A 235 5.81 -5.02 -17.09
CA LEU A 235 5.12 -3.73 -16.92
C LEU A 235 3.71 -3.69 -17.55
N LEU A 236 3.43 -4.50 -18.57
CA LEU A 236 2.16 -4.40 -19.29
C LEU A 236 1.09 -5.39 -18.85
N TYR A 237 1.45 -6.49 -18.21
CA TYR A 237 0.49 -7.56 -17.87
C TYR A 237 0.12 -7.64 -16.40
N THR A 238 0.94 -7.11 -15.54
CA THR A 238 0.65 -7.14 -14.11
C THR A 238 1.49 -6.11 -13.38
N SER A 239 1.00 -4.92 -13.25
CA SER A 239 0.82 -4.48 -11.89
C SER A 239 -0.52 -5.06 -11.46
N PRO A 240 -0.60 -6.13 -10.70
CA PRO A 240 -1.81 -6.27 -9.93
C PRO A 240 -1.78 -5.04 -9.05
N SER A 241 -2.66 -4.12 -9.34
CA SER A 241 -3.13 -3.24 -8.29
C SER A 241 -3.43 -4.17 -7.12
N PRO A 242 -2.83 -3.98 -5.95
CA PRO A 242 -3.11 -4.82 -4.81
C PRO A 242 -4.58 -4.79 -4.46
#